data_2b41f6224df7fac84471ff4027ca4ed5
#
_entry.id   2b41f6224df7fac84471ff4027ca4ed5
#
_cell.length_a   1.000
_cell.length_b   1.000
_cell.length_c   1.000
_cell.angle_alpha   90.00
_cell.angle_beta   90.00
_cell.angle_gamma   90.00
#
_symmetry.space_group_name_H-M   'P 1'
#
loop_
_entity.id
_entity.type
_entity.pdbx_description
1 polymer ?
#
loop_
_entity_poly.entity_id
_entity_poly.type
_entity_poly.pdbx_seq_one_letter_code
_entity_poly.pdbx_strand_id
1 'polypeptide(L)'
;MLKIGLTGGIGSGKTMVSKIFAEKGFKIFNSDEIAKKIIRNDHSVKNSIINFFGTNSYIGDNLNSKYISEIIYSDKDKLNYLNSLVHPKVFHQFEKVLKSNLNSKILVESAILFESNFHKILDYNILLISPKAQRISR
;
A
#
# COMPACT_ATOMS: atom_id res chain seq x y z
N MET A 1 11.04 12.56 -15.32
CA MET A 1 10.45 12.18 -14.02
C MET A 1 11.15 10.95 -13.47
N LEU A 2 11.53 11.00 -12.21
CA LEU A 2 12.19 9.86 -11.54
C LEU A 2 11.20 9.20 -10.57
N LYS A 3 10.99 7.90 -10.72
CA LYS A 3 10.05 7.10 -9.90
C LYS A 3 10.83 5.99 -9.21
N ILE A 4 10.88 6.02 -7.89
CA ILE A 4 11.59 5.04 -7.07
C ILE A 4 10.61 4.36 -6.14
N GLY A 5 10.66 3.03 -6.08
CA GLY A 5 9.90 2.23 -5.12
C GLY A 5 10.73 1.92 -3.89
N LEU A 6 10.06 1.93 -2.73
CA LEU A 6 10.68 1.57 -1.46
C LEU A 6 9.79 0.57 -0.74
N THR A 7 10.34 -0.58 -0.42
CA THR A 7 9.64 -1.62 0.33
C THR A 7 10.56 -2.24 1.37
N GLY A 8 9.97 -2.96 2.30
CA GLY A 8 10.70 -3.66 3.36
C GLY A 8 9.73 -4.14 4.41
N GLY A 9 10.15 -5.10 5.22
CA GLY A 9 9.34 -5.65 6.29
C GLY A 9 9.24 -4.72 7.51
N ILE A 10 8.49 -5.17 8.50
CA ILE A 10 8.37 -4.49 9.78
C ILE A 10 9.76 -4.34 10.40
N GLY A 11 10.08 -3.15 10.89
CA GLY A 11 11.37 -2.85 11.50
C GLY A 11 12.51 -2.63 10.51
N SER A 12 12.21 -2.49 9.22
CA SER A 12 13.24 -2.26 8.19
C SER A 12 13.70 -0.80 8.08
N GLY A 13 12.96 0.13 8.66
CA GLY A 13 13.33 1.55 8.62
C GLY A 13 12.77 2.32 7.44
N LYS A 14 11.72 1.85 6.79
CA LYS A 14 11.09 2.54 5.64
C LYS A 14 10.73 3.99 5.93
N THR A 15 10.16 4.26 7.07
CA THR A 15 9.72 5.62 7.45
C THR A 15 10.90 6.59 7.49
N MET A 16 12.02 6.17 8.05
CA MET A 16 13.22 7.01 8.12
C MET A 16 13.79 7.28 6.73
N VAL A 17 13.86 6.26 5.88
CA VAL A 17 14.34 6.41 4.51
C VAL A 17 13.43 7.34 3.70
N SER A 18 12.11 7.19 3.86
CA SER A 18 11.13 8.09 3.20
C SER A 18 11.35 9.55 3.60
N LYS A 19 11.64 9.82 4.88
CA LYS A 19 11.94 11.17 5.35
C LYS A 19 13.18 11.74 4.67
N ILE A 20 14.22 10.94 4.51
CA ILE A 20 15.45 11.36 3.83
C ILE A 20 15.15 11.73 2.37
N PHE A 21 14.37 10.92 1.68
CA PHE A 21 13.98 11.22 0.29
C PHE A 21 13.13 12.50 0.22
N ALA A 22 12.20 12.69 1.16
CA ALA A 22 11.37 13.90 1.21
C ALA A 22 12.23 15.15 1.37
N GLU A 23 13.25 15.10 2.23
CA GLU A 23 14.19 16.21 2.44
C GLU A 23 14.98 16.54 1.16
N LYS A 24 15.17 15.56 0.29
CA LYS A 24 15.87 15.73 -1.00
C LYS A 24 14.95 16.11 -2.16
N GLY A 25 13.71 16.49 -1.84
CA GLY A 25 12.75 16.98 -2.83
C GLY A 25 11.87 15.92 -3.48
N PHE A 26 11.89 14.69 -3.00
CA PHE A 26 10.99 13.66 -3.49
C PHE A 26 9.58 13.86 -2.94
N LYS A 27 8.59 13.73 -3.81
CA LYS A 27 7.21 13.60 -3.36
C LYS A 27 6.99 12.16 -2.90
N ILE A 28 6.39 11.99 -1.72
CA ILE A 28 6.16 10.66 -1.16
C ILE A 28 4.74 10.21 -1.47
N PHE A 29 4.63 9.06 -2.13
CA PHE A 29 3.36 8.38 -2.35
C PHE A 29 3.33 7.13 -1.48
N ASN A 30 2.62 7.19 -0.37
CA ASN A 30 2.47 6.04 0.52
C ASN A 30 1.25 5.23 0.08
N SER A 31 1.50 4.15 -0.67
CA SER A 31 0.41 3.35 -1.25
C SER A 31 -0.44 2.65 -0.19
N ASP A 32 0.15 2.30 0.96
CA ASP A 32 -0.60 1.65 2.04
C ASP A 32 -1.62 2.62 2.66
N GLU A 33 -1.23 3.88 2.86
CA GLU A 33 -2.15 4.92 3.35
C GLU A 33 -3.24 5.25 2.33
N ILE A 34 -2.90 5.27 1.04
CA ILE A 34 -3.89 5.48 -0.02
C ILE A 34 -4.89 4.33 -0.04
N ALA A 35 -4.42 3.09 0.09
CA ALA A 35 -5.30 1.92 0.15
C ALA A 35 -6.27 2.00 1.33
N LYS A 36 -5.81 2.40 2.51
CA LYS A 36 -6.66 2.60 3.68
C LYS A 36 -7.74 3.64 3.44
N LYS A 37 -7.40 4.75 2.80
CA LYS A 37 -8.37 5.80 2.47
C LYS A 37 -9.42 5.32 1.47
N ILE A 38 -9.02 4.53 0.48
CA ILE A 38 -9.94 3.95 -0.49
C ILE A 38 -10.93 3.01 0.19
N ILE A 39 -10.43 2.11 1.03
CA ILE A 39 -11.27 1.17 1.77
C ILE A 39 -12.28 1.91 2.66
N ARG A 40 -11.86 3.00 3.27
CA ARG A 40 -12.70 3.80 4.16
C ARG A 40 -13.74 4.64 3.42
N ASN A 41 -13.37 5.24 2.30
CA ASN A 41 -14.16 6.32 1.68
C ASN A 41 -14.79 5.96 0.34
N ASP A 42 -14.31 4.94 -0.37
CA ASP A 42 -14.85 4.57 -1.68
C ASP A 42 -16.08 3.69 -1.51
N HIS A 43 -17.24 4.21 -1.87
CA HIS A 43 -18.51 3.51 -1.69
C HIS A 43 -18.59 2.21 -2.47
N SER A 44 -18.06 2.16 -3.68
CA SER A 44 -18.11 0.93 -4.49
C SER A 44 -17.24 -0.17 -3.89
N VAL A 45 -16.06 0.18 -3.39
CA VAL A 45 -15.17 -0.76 -2.70
C VAL A 45 -15.82 -1.24 -1.42
N LYS A 46 -16.36 -0.34 -0.62
CA LYS A 46 -17.02 -0.67 0.65
C LYS A 46 -18.19 -1.63 0.42
N ASN A 47 -19.05 -1.33 -0.55
CA ASN A 47 -20.19 -2.19 -0.86
C ASN A 47 -19.75 -3.59 -1.32
N SER A 48 -18.72 -3.67 -2.15
CA SER A 48 -18.18 -4.95 -2.62
C SER A 48 -17.58 -5.76 -1.47
N ILE A 49 -16.87 -5.11 -0.54
CA ILE A 49 -16.32 -5.78 0.65
C ILE A 49 -17.44 -6.31 1.53
N ILE A 50 -18.46 -5.50 1.81
CA ILE A 50 -19.58 -5.92 2.64
C ILE A 50 -20.35 -7.08 2.01
N ASN A 51 -20.59 -7.01 0.70
CA ASN A 51 -21.31 -8.06 -0.02
C ASN A 51 -20.56 -9.39 -0.03
N PHE A 52 -19.23 -9.34 -0.12
CA PHE A 52 -18.41 -10.54 -0.20
C PHE A 52 -18.04 -11.11 1.18
N PHE A 53 -17.67 -10.25 2.11
CA PHE A 53 -17.16 -10.67 3.43
C PHE A 53 -18.23 -10.60 4.55
N GLY A 54 -19.34 -9.90 4.32
CA GLY A 54 -20.43 -9.76 5.28
C GLY A 54 -20.47 -8.41 5.98
N THR A 55 -21.54 -8.18 6.72
CA THR A 55 -21.80 -6.90 7.39
C THR A 55 -20.82 -6.58 8.51
N ASN A 56 -20.14 -7.60 9.05
CA ASN A 56 -19.10 -7.39 10.08
C ASN A 56 -17.78 -6.86 9.53
N SER A 57 -17.69 -6.65 8.22
CA SER A 57 -16.48 -6.16 7.56
C SER A 57 -16.07 -4.76 8.01
N TYR A 58 -17.01 -3.95 8.48
CA TYR A 58 -16.76 -2.58 8.93
C TYR A 58 -17.26 -2.35 10.33
N ILE A 59 -16.52 -1.49 11.06
CA ILE A 59 -16.96 -0.93 12.34
C ILE A 59 -17.05 0.58 12.10
N GLY A 60 -18.29 1.09 11.92
CA GLY A 60 -18.49 2.45 11.44
C GLY A 60 -17.92 2.61 10.03
N ASP A 61 -17.04 3.60 9.84
CA ASP A 61 -16.37 3.84 8.55
C ASP A 61 -15.07 3.06 8.39
N ASN A 62 -14.59 2.40 9.43
CA ASN A 62 -13.31 1.71 9.42
C ASN A 62 -13.48 0.23 9.12
N LEU A 63 -12.54 -0.30 8.31
CA LEU A 63 -12.47 -1.74 8.07
C LEU A 63 -12.26 -2.47 9.40
N ASN A 64 -13.03 -3.53 9.63
CA ASN A 64 -12.79 -4.43 10.76
C ASN A 64 -11.62 -5.35 10.41
N SER A 65 -10.40 -4.86 10.63
CA SER A 65 -9.18 -5.54 10.22
C SER A 65 -9.04 -6.92 10.85
N LYS A 66 -9.45 -7.07 12.10
CA LYS A 66 -9.39 -8.37 12.78
C LYS A 66 -10.28 -9.40 12.09
N TYR A 67 -11.53 -9.02 11.80
CA TYR A 67 -12.49 -9.89 11.12
C TYR A 67 -12.01 -10.30 9.72
N ILE A 68 -11.56 -9.32 8.94
CA ILE A 68 -11.06 -9.56 7.58
C ILE A 68 -9.79 -10.41 7.60
N SER A 69 -8.85 -10.11 8.51
CA SER A 69 -7.60 -10.87 8.64
C SER A 69 -7.84 -12.35 8.95
N GLU A 70 -8.80 -12.63 9.81
CA GLU A 70 -9.15 -14.02 10.14
C GLU A 70 -9.71 -14.77 8.92
N ILE A 71 -10.48 -14.10 8.06
CA ILE A 71 -11.05 -14.70 6.86
C ILE A 71 -9.96 -14.97 5.82
N ILE A 72 -9.08 -14.00 5.57
CA ILE A 72 -8.08 -14.09 4.48
C ILE A 72 -6.82 -14.85 4.88
N TYR A 73 -6.61 -15.10 6.18
CA TYR A 73 -5.39 -15.73 6.69
C TYR A 73 -5.10 -17.07 6.03
N SER A 74 -6.10 -17.88 5.82
CA SER A 74 -5.95 -19.22 5.24
C SER A 74 -6.62 -19.35 3.86
N ASP A 75 -7.10 -18.25 3.29
CA ASP A 75 -7.81 -18.26 2.01
C ASP A 75 -7.22 -17.20 1.07
N LYS A 76 -6.27 -17.66 0.25
CA LYS A 76 -5.56 -16.79 -0.68
C LYS A 76 -6.48 -16.21 -1.76
N ASP A 77 -7.52 -16.93 -2.16
CA ASP A 77 -8.46 -16.45 -3.15
C ASP A 77 -9.26 -15.25 -2.63
N LYS A 78 -9.63 -15.27 -1.37
CA LYS A 78 -10.31 -14.14 -0.73
C LYS A 78 -9.40 -12.94 -0.57
N LEU A 79 -8.13 -13.15 -0.24
CA LEU A 79 -7.13 -12.09 -0.21
C LEU A 79 -6.97 -11.48 -1.61
N ASN A 80 -6.87 -12.31 -2.64
CA ASN A 80 -6.72 -11.85 -4.02
C ASN A 80 -7.96 -11.05 -4.47
N TYR A 81 -9.15 -11.46 -4.05
CA TYR A 81 -10.36 -10.70 -4.34
C TYR A 81 -10.33 -9.31 -3.71
N LEU A 82 -9.96 -9.22 -2.43
CA LEU A 82 -9.84 -7.94 -1.74
C LEU A 82 -8.84 -7.02 -2.47
N ASN A 83 -7.68 -7.56 -2.81
CA ASN A 83 -6.66 -6.82 -3.53
C ASN A 83 -7.15 -6.36 -4.91
N SER A 84 -7.94 -7.17 -5.60
CA SER A 84 -8.50 -6.81 -6.90
C SER A 84 -9.45 -5.62 -6.85
N LEU A 85 -10.07 -5.36 -5.70
CA LEU A 85 -10.92 -4.18 -5.50
C LEU A 85 -10.10 -2.93 -5.24
N VAL A 86 -8.98 -3.05 -4.55
CA VAL A 86 -8.22 -1.92 -4.01
C VAL A 86 -7.06 -1.50 -4.91
N HIS A 87 -6.28 -2.44 -5.42
CA HIS A 87 -5.06 -2.13 -6.19
C HIS A 87 -5.31 -1.26 -7.43
N PRO A 88 -6.33 -1.51 -8.26
CA PRO A 88 -6.58 -0.63 -9.41
C PRO A 88 -6.86 0.81 -9.02
N LYS A 89 -7.52 1.02 -7.89
CA LYS A 89 -7.82 2.35 -7.38
C LYS A 89 -6.58 3.06 -6.86
N VAL A 90 -5.66 2.32 -6.24
CA VAL A 90 -4.36 2.86 -5.82
C VAL A 90 -3.54 3.28 -7.04
N PHE A 91 -3.46 2.43 -8.07
CA PHE A 91 -2.76 2.76 -9.31
C PHE A 91 -3.36 4.01 -9.98
N HIS A 92 -4.68 4.14 -9.98
CA HIS A 92 -5.35 5.31 -10.54
C HIS A 92 -4.95 6.60 -9.80
N GLN A 93 -4.89 6.55 -8.47
CA GLN A 93 -4.42 7.68 -7.67
C GLN A 93 -2.97 8.02 -7.98
N PHE A 94 -2.12 7.01 -8.16
CA PHE A 94 -0.73 7.21 -8.54
C PHE A 94 -0.63 7.90 -9.91
N GLU A 95 -1.40 7.47 -10.89
CA GLU A 95 -1.43 8.11 -12.21
C GLU A 95 -1.82 9.60 -12.12
N LYS A 96 -2.77 9.95 -11.26
CA LYS A 96 -3.15 11.35 -11.01
C LYS A 96 -1.97 12.15 -10.46
N VAL A 97 -1.22 11.57 -9.52
CA VAL A 97 -0.04 12.22 -8.94
C VAL A 97 1.02 12.44 -10.02
N LEU A 98 1.25 11.46 -10.90
CA LEU A 98 2.19 11.60 -12.01
C LEU A 98 1.82 12.74 -12.95
N LYS A 99 0.55 12.84 -13.32
CA LYS A 99 0.05 13.90 -14.20
C LYS A 99 0.19 15.28 -13.60
N SER A 100 0.04 15.41 -12.30
CA SER A 100 0.14 16.69 -11.59
C SER A 100 1.58 17.11 -11.30
N ASN A 101 2.57 16.21 -11.47
CA ASN A 101 3.95 16.42 -11.04
C ASN A 101 4.94 15.96 -12.11
N LEU A 102 4.76 16.41 -13.36
CA LEU A 102 5.47 15.89 -14.54
C LEU A 102 7.00 15.95 -14.47
N ASN A 103 7.59 16.89 -13.76
CA ASN A 103 9.04 17.03 -13.64
C ASN A 103 9.55 16.71 -12.24
N SER A 104 8.77 15.98 -11.45
CA SER A 104 9.09 15.70 -10.06
C SER A 104 9.82 14.38 -9.90
N LYS A 105 10.39 14.22 -8.71
CA LYS A 105 10.94 12.96 -8.21
C LYS A 105 9.92 12.39 -7.24
N ILE A 106 9.53 11.13 -7.42
CA ILE A 106 8.50 10.48 -6.61
C ILE A 106 9.04 9.21 -5.98
N LEU A 107 8.83 9.06 -4.67
CA LEU A 107 9.09 7.82 -3.95
C LEU A 107 7.77 7.14 -3.63
N VAL A 108 7.61 5.90 -4.06
CA VAL A 108 6.44 5.06 -3.73
C VAL A 108 6.83 4.15 -2.58
N GLU A 109 6.24 4.36 -1.42
CA GLU A 109 6.41 3.51 -0.25
C GLU A 109 5.28 2.48 -0.20
N SER A 110 5.63 1.19 -0.13
CA SER A 110 4.65 0.11 -0.08
C SER A 110 5.22 -1.11 0.63
N ALA A 111 4.44 -1.74 1.50
CA ALA A 111 4.79 -3.02 2.11
C ALA A 111 4.70 -4.17 1.11
N ILE A 112 3.90 -4.02 0.04
CA ILE A 112 3.65 -5.06 -0.96
C ILE A 112 4.03 -4.61 -2.36
N LEU A 113 5.16 -3.92 -2.51
CA LEU A 113 5.61 -3.33 -3.76
C LEU A 113 5.71 -4.35 -4.89
N PHE A 114 6.32 -5.50 -4.63
CA PHE A 114 6.51 -6.54 -5.63
C PHE A 114 5.23 -7.37 -5.84
N GLU A 115 4.54 -7.71 -4.77
CA GLU A 115 3.31 -8.50 -4.81
C GLU A 115 2.18 -7.80 -5.57
N SER A 116 2.12 -6.47 -5.49
CA SER A 116 1.13 -5.67 -6.20
C SER A 116 1.53 -5.35 -7.65
N ASN A 117 2.72 -5.75 -8.09
CA ASN A 117 3.32 -5.38 -9.38
C ASN A 117 3.61 -3.89 -9.55
N PHE A 118 3.55 -3.11 -8.50
CA PHE A 118 3.85 -1.68 -8.55
C PHE A 118 5.28 -1.43 -9.02
N HIS A 119 6.20 -2.33 -8.67
CA HIS A 119 7.61 -2.24 -9.05
C HIS A 119 7.83 -2.18 -10.56
N LYS A 120 6.90 -2.71 -11.36
CA LYS A 120 7.04 -2.79 -12.83
C LYS A 120 6.91 -1.43 -13.52
N ILE A 121 6.28 -0.46 -12.88
CA ILE A 121 6.06 0.87 -13.45
C ILE A 121 7.00 1.93 -12.87
N LEU A 122 7.96 1.52 -12.05
CA LEU A 122 8.92 2.41 -11.40
C LEU A 122 10.29 2.25 -12.05
N ASP A 123 11.12 3.31 -11.97
CA ASP A 123 12.46 3.30 -12.58
C ASP A 123 13.45 2.49 -11.76
N TYR A 124 13.37 2.58 -10.42
CA TYR A 124 14.23 1.84 -9.48
C TYR A 124 13.39 1.34 -8.32
N ASN A 125 13.83 0.24 -7.72
CA ASN A 125 13.16 -0.32 -6.55
C ASN A 125 14.18 -0.62 -5.47
N ILE A 126 13.90 -0.17 -4.24
CA ILE A 126 14.75 -0.35 -3.08
C ILE A 126 14.06 -1.30 -2.10
N LEU A 127 14.75 -2.38 -1.76
CA LEU A 127 14.30 -3.31 -0.73
C LEU A 127 15.14 -3.12 0.51
N LEU A 128 14.53 -2.69 1.60
CA LEU A 128 15.18 -2.56 2.90
C LEU A 128 15.14 -3.89 3.63
N ILE A 129 16.32 -4.36 4.05
CA ILE A 129 16.47 -5.62 4.77
C ILE A 129 17.10 -5.33 6.13
N SER A 130 16.47 -5.84 7.19
CA SER A 130 17.06 -5.84 8.53
C SER A 130 17.57 -7.23 8.87
N PRO A 131 18.70 -7.34 9.58
CA PRO A 131 19.10 -8.63 10.11
C PRO A 131 18.01 -9.24 10.97
N LYS A 132 17.88 -10.57 10.93
CA LYS A 132 16.81 -11.28 11.64
C LYS A 132 16.81 -10.96 13.14
N ALA A 133 18.01 -10.88 13.76
CA ALA A 133 18.13 -10.55 15.17
C ALA A 133 17.58 -9.15 15.50
N GLN A 134 17.80 -8.16 14.65
CA GLN A 134 17.27 -6.83 14.81
C GLN A 134 15.73 -6.80 14.65
N ARG A 135 15.20 -7.59 13.73
CA ARG A 135 13.75 -7.69 13.54
C ARG A 135 13.05 -8.31 14.75
N ILE A 136 13.68 -9.27 15.39
CA ILE A 136 13.14 -9.92 16.59
C ILE A 136 13.13 -8.96 17.77
N SER A 137 14.17 -8.13 17.91
CA SER A 137 14.30 -7.18 19.02
C SER A 137 13.44 -5.92 18.87
N ARG A 138 12.87 -5.72 17.72
CA ARG A 138 11.99 -4.59 17.44
C ARG A 138 10.54 -5.02 17.57
#